data_4b0bfc8cf12e363e2d9c264cf597a35a
#
_entry.id   4b0bfc8cf12e363e2d9c264cf597a35a
#
_cell.length_a   1.000
_cell.length_b   1.000
_cell.length_c   1.000
_cell.angle_alpha   90.00
_cell.angle_beta   90.00
_cell.angle_gamma   90.00
#
_symmetry.space_group_name_H-M   'P 1'
#
loop_
_entity.id
_entity.type
_entity.pdbx_description
1 polymer ?
#
loop_
_entity_poly.entity_id
_entity_poly.type
_entity_poly.pdbx_seq_one_letter_code
_entity_poly.pdbx_strand_id
1 'polypeptide(L)'
;MTEIGRRLLVGVATVGPCGFVPRAPGTVGSLAGVALFWAVRSAHSFWLEAVVLLAVVLVGVVAASEAESKYQHRDPGYIVIDEVAGMLLTLLAVPVGVAVAHILPRRRPYRRVPGQAIRPRPHPQALRALPQP
;
A
#
# COMPACT_ATOMS: atom_id res chain seq x y z
N MET A 1 -4.05 -32.85 14.28
CA MET A 1 -4.28 -32.06 13.06
C MET A 1 -3.84 -32.89 11.85
N THR A 2 -4.57 -32.85 10.73
CA THR A 2 -4.16 -33.60 9.54
C THR A 2 -2.96 -32.93 8.87
N GLU A 3 -2.10 -33.70 8.18
CA GLU A 3 -0.93 -33.14 7.47
C GLU A 3 -1.33 -32.08 6.43
N ILE A 4 -2.50 -32.24 5.80
CA ILE A 4 -3.06 -31.28 4.87
C ILE A 4 -3.37 -29.94 5.58
N GLY A 5 -4.03 -30.00 6.75
CA GLY A 5 -4.32 -28.80 7.54
C GLY A 5 -3.06 -28.02 7.92
N ARG A 6 -2.01 -28.75 8.34
CA ARG A 6 -0.71 -28.14 8.67
C ARG A 6 -0.04 -27.47 7.47
N ARG A 7 -0.08 -28.12 6.30
CA ARG A 7 0.47 -27.51 5.06
C ARG A 7 -0.29 -26.23 4.66
N LEU A 8 -1.60 -26.23 4.83
CA LEU A 8 -2.41 -25.03 4.55
C LEU A 8 -2.05 -23.89 5.50
N LEU A 9 -1.94 -24.15 6.80
CA LEU A 9 -1.55 -23.12 7.78
C LEU A 9 -0.16 -22.56 7.51
N VAL A 10 0.82 -23.41 7.18
CA VAL A 10 2.14 -22.93 6.76
C VAL A 10 2.06 -22.08 5.51
N GLY A 11 1.24 -22.47 4.53
CA GLY A 11 1.00 -21.66 3.33
C GLY A 11 0.39 -20.29 3.64
N VAL A 12 -0.49 -20.22 4.64
CA VAL A 12 -1.05 -18.95 5.14
C VAL A 12 0.01 -18.12 5.84
N ALA A 13 0.81 -18.72 6.73
CA ALA A 13 1.87 -18.01 7.46
C ALA A 13 2.90 -17.37 6.53
N THR A 14 3.25 -18.08 5.44
CA THR A 14 4.19 -17.59 4.42
C THR A 14 3.54 -16.74 3.33
N VAL A 15 2.21 -16.53 3.38
CA VAL A 15 1.41 -15.89 2.34
C VAL A 15 1.74 -16.50 0.96
N GLY A 16 1.64 -17.84 0.89
CA GLY A 16 2.02 -18.61 -0.28
C GLY A 16 3.52 -18.49 -0.59
N PRO A 17 3.91 -18.07 -1.80
CA PRO A 17 5.32 -17.93 -2.19
C PRO A 17 6.00 -16.68 -1.65
N CYS A 18 5.26 -15.71 -1.07
CA CYS A 18 5.79 -14.40 -0.66
C CYS A 18 6.88 -14.51 0.40
N GLY A 19 6.74 -15.42 1.36
CA GLY A 19 7.72 -15.65 2.42
C GLY A 19 9.03 -16.26 1.93
N PHE A 20 9.05 -16.87 0.75
CA PHE A 20 10.25 -17.51 0.20
C PHE A 20 11.02 -16.62 -0.76
N VAL A 21 10.68 -15.35 -0.86
CA VAL A 21 11.40 -14.41 -1.72
C VAL A 21 12.77 -14.11 -1.10
N PRO A 22 13.89 -14.39 -1.83
CA PRO A 22 15.23 -14.11 -1.34
C PRO A 22 15.42 -12.59 -1.10
N ARG A 23 16.08 -12.23 -0.02
CA ARG A 23 16.50 -10.88 0.40
C ARG A 23 15.43 -9.98 1.01
N ALA A 24 14.12 -10.09 0.66
CA ALA A 24 13.10 -9.16 1.16
C ALA A 24 11.71 -9.80 1.32
N PRO A 25 11.55 -10.90 2.09
CA PRO A 25 10.25 -11.57 2.26
C PRO A 25 9.23 -10.64 2.92
N GLY A 26 9.59 -9.89 3.95
CA GLY A 26 8.72 -8.94 4.63
C GLY A 26 8.22 -7.80 3.72
N THR A 27 9.07 -7.30 2.80
CA THR A 27 8.63 -6.30 1.81
C THR A 27 7.54 -6.85 0.87
N VAL A 28 7.70 -8.10 0.43
CA VAL A 28 6.70 -8.77 -0.40
C VAL A 28 5.43 -9.05 0.40
N GLY A 29 5.55 -9.44 1.67
CA GLY A 29 4.44 -9.57 2.61
C GLY A 29 3.67 -8.27 2.79
N SER A 30 4.37 -7.16 2.98
CA SER A 30 3.76 -5.82 3.07
C SER A 30 3.02 -5.42 1.79
N LEU A 31 3.58 -5.71 0.61
CA LEU A 31 2.90 -5.48 -0.67
C LEU A 31 1.65 -6.35 -0.82
N ALA A 32 1.68 -7.60 -0.35
CA ALA A 32 0.48 -8.45 -0.32
C ALA A 32 -0.58 -7.86 0.61
N GLY A 33 -0.19 -7.28 1.75
CA GLY A 33 -1.08 -6.53 2.65
C GLY A 33 -1.73 -5.33 1.98
N VAL A 34 -0.97 -4.55 1.21
CA VAL A 34 -1.50 -3.43 0.40
C VAL A 34 -2.50 -3.93 -0.63
N ALA A 35 -2.18 -5.00 -1.36
CA ALA A 35 -3.08 -5.57 -2.37
C ALA A 35 -4.38 -6.06 -1.74
N LEU A 36 -4.30 -6.76 -0.60
CA LEU A 36 -5.47 -7.21 0.15
C LEU A 36 -6.32 -6.03 0.64
N PHE A 37 -5.67 -4.98 1.18
CA PHE A 37 -6.36 -3.76 1.60
C PHE A 37 -7.14 -3.14 0.43
N TRP A 38 -6.51 -2.97 -0.72
CA TRP A 38 -7.18 -2.42 -1.90
C TRP A 38 -8.38 -3.26 -2.35
N ALA A 39 -8.23 -4.58 -2.33
CA ALA A 39 -9.32 -5.50 -2.68
C ALA A 39 -10.50 -5.35 -1.73
N VAL A 40 -10.25 -5.28 -0.41
CA VAL A 40 -11.30 -5.12 0.61
C VAL A 40 -11.90 -3.72 0.58
N ARG A 41 -11.06 -2.69 0.40
CA ARG A 41 -11.48 -1.27 0.32
C ARG A 41 -12.45 -1.00 -0.83
N SER A 42 -12.37 -1.77 -1.91
CA SER A 42 -13.31 -1.64 -3.03
C SER A 42 -14.77 -1.90 -2.64
N ALA A 43 -15.01 -2.61 -1.53
CA ALA A 43 -16.35 -2.81 -0.97
C ALA A 43 -16.90 -1.60 -0.19
N HIS A 44 -16.09 -0.54 0.01
CA HIS A 44 -16.46 0.71 0.71
C HIS A 44 -17.06 0.49 2.11
N SER A 45 -16.63 -0.56 2.83
CA SER A 45 -17.16 -0.92 4.15
C SER A 45 -16.03 -1.00 5.19
N PHE A 46 -16.01 -0.04 6.11
CA PHE A 46 -15.09 -0.04 7.25
C PHE A 46 -15.21 -1.31 8.10
N TRP A 47 -16.43 -1.79 8.31
CA TRP A 47 -16.65 -3.01 9.10
C TRP A 47 -16.06 -4.24 8.44
N LEU A 48 -16.13 -4.33 7.10
CA LEU A 48 -15.50 -5.42 6.36
C LEU A 48 -13.97 -5.36 6.51
N GLU A 49 -13.37 -4.18 6.41
CA GLU A 49 -11.94 -3.98 6.61
C GLU A 49 -11.51 -4.42 8.02
N ALA A 50 -12.26 -4.03 9.06
CA ALA A 50 -11.98 -4.41 10.44
C ALA A 50 -12.12 -5.93 10.67
N VAL A 51 -13.15 -6.56 10.09
CA VAL A 51 -13.35 -8.01 10.19
C VAL A 51 -12.24 -8.77 9.47
N VAL A 52 -11.82 -8.33 8.29
CA VAL A 52 -10.71 -8.95 7.55
C VAL A 52 -9.40 -8.81 8.32
N LEU A 53 -9.10 -7.63 8.88
CA LEU A 53 -7.93 -7.44 9.74
C LEU A 53 -7.95 -8.40 10.93
N LEU A 54 -9.07 -8.48 11.65
CA LEU A 54 -9.21 -9.39 12.79
C LEU A 54 -9.01 -10.86 12.36
N ALA A 55 -9.60 -11.26 11.25
CA ALA A 55 -9.43 -12.61 10.71
C ALA A 55 -7.97 -12.91 10.35
N VAL A 56 -7.27 -11.97 9.69
CA VAL A 56 -5.85 -12.11 9.35
C VAL A 56 -4.99 -12.25 10.61
N VAL A 57 -5.26 -11.45 11.64
CA VAL A 57 -4.52 -11.54 12.92
C VAL A 57 -4.77 -12.90 13.59
N LEU A 58 -6.03 -13.31 13.76
CA LEU A 58 -6.36 -14.56 14.45
C LEU A 58 -5.81 -15.80 13.71
N VAL A 59 -6.04 -15.86 12.40
CA VAL A 59 -5.53 -16.95 11.56
C VAL A 59 -4.00 -16.89 11.50
N GLY A 60 -3.43 -15.69 11.44
CA GLY A 60 -1.99 -15.46 11.40
C GLY A 60 -1.28 -15.99 12.63
N VAL A 61 -1.80 -15.76 13.83
CA VAL A 61 -1.22 -16.28 15.07
C VAL A 61 -1.19 -17.81 15.07
N VAL A 62 -2.29 -18.46 14.69
CA VAL A 62 -2.34 -19.92 14.62
C VAL A 62 -1.41 -20.45 13.54
N ALA A 63 -1.40 -19.82 12.36
CA ALA A 63 -0.57 -20.23 11.24
C ALA A 63 0.94 -20.06 11.53
N ALA A 64 1.33 -18.96 12.18
CA ALA A 64 2.71 -18.72 12.59
C ALA A 64 3.20 -19.77 13.60
N SER A 65 2.39 -20.09 14.63
CA SER A 65 2.71 -21.12 15.61
C SER A 65 2.95 -22.50 14.96
N GLU A 66 2.12 -22.86 13.99
CA GLU A 66 2.29 -24.12 13.27
C GLU A 66 3.51 -24.12 12.34
N ALA A 67 3.84 -22.97 11.74
CA ALA A 67 5.03 -22.82 10.92
C ALA A 67 6.30 -22.91 11.75
N GLU A 68 6.38 -22.26 12.90
CA GLU A 68 7.49 -22.36 13.85
C GLU A 68 7.72 -23.81 14.30
N SER A 69 6.62 -24.52 14.64
CA SER A 69 6.69 -25.92 15.02
C SER A 69 7.25 -26.81 13.92
N LYS A 70 6.86 -26.55 12.67
CA LYS A 70 7.31 -27.32 11.51
C LYS A 70 8.79 -27.11 11.19
N TYR A 71 9.24 -25.87 11.23
CA TYR A 71 10.59 -25.49 10.83
C TYR A 71 11.60 -25.58 12.00
N GLN A 72 11.14 -25.88 13.23
CA GLN A 72 11.95 -25.95 14.44
C GLN A 72 12.83 -24.71 14.67
N HIS A 73 12.41 -23.58 14.14
CA HIS A 73 13.06 -22.29 14.29
C HIS A 73 12.05 -21.30 14.86
N ARG A 74 12.48 -20.57 15.86
CA ARG A 74 11.72 -19.46 16.41
C ARG A 74 11.85 -18.28 15.45
N ASP A 75 10.74 -17.71 15.05
CA ASP A 75 10.67 -16.55 14.13
C ASP A 75 11.45 -16.76 12.81
N PRO A 76 11.10 -17.78 12.01
CA PRO A 76 11.73 -17.99 10.72
C PRO A 76 11.33 -16.86 9.76
N GLY A 77 12.31 -16.23 9.13
CA GLY A 77 12.13 -15.04 8.27
C GLY A 77 11.25 -15.21 7.03
N TYR A 78 10.67 -16.39 6.83
CA TYR A 78 9.66 -16.64 5.77
C TYR A 78 8.22 -16.59 6.29
N ILE A 79 7.99 -16.38 7.58
CA ILE A 79 6.69 -16.05 8.14
C ILE A 79 6.49 -14.56 7.90
N VAL A 80 5.51 -14.19 7.06
CA VAL A 80 5.26 -12.81 6.64
C VAL A 80 3.80 -12.38 6.81
N ILE A 81 3.00 -13.22 7.48
CA ILE A 81 1.58 -12.91 7.74
C ILE A 81 1.42 -11.72 8.71
N ASP A 82 2.38 -11.50 9.57
CA ASP A 82 2.47 -10.37 10.49
C ASP A 82 2.71 -9.05 9.76
N GLU A 83 3.51 -9.02 8.70
CA GLU A 83 3.66 -7.85 7.84
C GLU A 83 2.37 -7.52 7.10
N VAL A 84 1.62 -8.56 6.66
CA VAL A 84 0.29 -8.34 6.06
C VAL A 84 -0.66 -7.73 7.07
N ALA A 85 -0.71 -8.26 8.29
CA ALA A 85 -1.55 -7.72 9.36
C ALA A 85 -1.15 -6.29 9.76
N GLY A 86 0.15 -6.03 9.90
CA GLY A 86 0.69 -4.72 10.20
C GLY A 86 0.37 -3.68 9.14
N MET A 87 0.46 -4.06 7.86
CA MET A 87 0.10 -3.19 6.74
C MET A 87 -1.41 -2.89 6.72
N LEU A 88 -2.27 -3.91 6.91
CA LEU A 88 -3.71 -3.71 7.02
C LEU A 88 -4.09 -2.78 8.16
N LEU A 89 -3.48 -2.97 9.34
CA LEU A 89 -3.71 -2.13 10.52
C LEU A 89 -3.30 -0.67 10.24
N THR A 90 -2.15 -0.47 9.64
CA THR A 90 -1.63 0.87 9.29
C THR A 90 -2.56 1.58 8.32
N LEU A 91 -3.00 0.90 7.27
CA LEU A 91 -3.86 1.47 6.24
C LEU A 91 -5.30 1.69 6.73
N LEU A 92 -5.78 0.88 7.67
CA LEU A 92 -7.06 1.10 8.33
C LEU A 92 -7.02 2.31 9.27
N ALA A 93 -5.92 2.48 10.01
CA ALA A 93 -5.75 3.57 10.97
C ALA A 93 -5.49 4.93 10.29
N VAL A 94 -4.85 4.93 9.12
CA VAL A 94 -4.52 6.14 8.36
C VAL A 94 -5.49 6.30 7.19
N PRO A 95 -6.37 7.32 7.19
CA PRO A 95 -7.18 7.64 6.02
C PRO A 95 -6.25 7.93 4.83
N VAL A 96 -6.24 7.06 3.83
CA VAL A 96 -5.35 7.18 2.65
C VAL A 96 -5.47 8.56 1.99
N GLY A 97 -6.66 9.16 2.02
CA GLY A 97 -6.90 10.51 1.54
C GLY A 97 -6.07 11.58 2.27
N VAL A 98 -5.82 11.41 3.56
CA VAL A 98 -4.99 12.35 4.36
C VAL A 98 -3.52 12.20 3.99
N ALA A 99 -3.02 10.97 3.88
CA ALA A 99 -1.63 10.70 3.50
C ALA A 99 -1.33 11.23 2.09
N VAL A 100 -2.20 10.95 1.12
CA VAL A 100 -2.06 11.44 -0.26
C VAL A 100 -2.14 12.97 -0.32
N ALA A 101 -3.01 13.61 0.46
CA ALA A 101 -3.12 15.07 0.52
C ALA A 101 -1.87 15.76 1.10
N HIS A 102 -1.09 15.05 1.91
CA HIS A 102 0.18 15.58 2.46
C HIS A 102 1.38 15.34 1.53
N ILE A 103 1.36 14.27 0.74
CA ILE A 103 2.46 13.92 -0.18
C ILE A 103 2.34 14.67 -1.50
N LEU A 104 1.12 14.83 -2.02
CA LEU A 104 0.90 15.58 -3.25
C LEU A 104 0.96 17.09 -2.97
N PRO A 105 1.88 17.82 -3.61
CA PRO A 105 1.88 19.28 -3.49
C PRO A 105 0.52 19.80 -3.97
N ARG A 106 -0.17 20.50 -3.06
CA ARG A 106 -1.43 21.18 -3.40
C ARG A 106 -1.11 22.12 -4.57
N ARG A 107 -1.57 21.76 -5.75
CA ARG A 107 -1.58 22.71 -6.87
C ARG A 107 -2.40 23.89 -6.39
N ARG A 108 -1.73 24.99 -5.98
CA ARG A 108 -2.42 26.24 -5.68
C ARG A 108 -3.21 26.59 -6.93
N PRO A 109 -4.54 26.76 -6.86
CA PRO A 109 -5.26 27.27 -8.01
C PRO A 109 -4.59 28.61 -8.36
N TYR A 110 -4.21 28.77 -9.63
CA TYR A 110 -3.65 30.02 -10.13
C TYR A 110 -4.64 31.12 -9.81
N ARG A 111 -4.32 31.91 -8.77
CA ARG A 111 -5.14 33.04 -8.35
C ARG A 111 -5.03 34.07 -9.46
N ARG A 112 -6.02 34.13 -10.32
CA ARG A 112 -6.12 35.25 -11.25
C ARG A 112 -6.14 36.54 -10.43
N VAL A 113 -5.11 37.32 -10.56
CA VAL A 113 -5.08 38.67 -9.98
C VAL A 113 -6.12 39.47 -10.79
N PRO A 114 -7.18 39.99 -10.14
CA PRO A 114 -8.16 40.82 -10.84
C PRO A 114 -7.41 42.03 -11.40
N GLY A 115 -7.52 42.29 -12.70
CA GLY A 115 -6.90 43.43 -13.38
C GLY A 115 -5.66 43.13 -14.23
N GLN A 116 -5.12 41.90 -14.22
CA GLN A 116 -4.13 41.55 -15.24
C GLN A 116 -4.84 41.13 -16.53
N ALA A 117 -5.05 42.10 -17.41
CA ALA A 117 -5.37 41.81 -18.79
C ALA A 117 -4.27 40.96 -19.39
N ILE A 118 -4.62 39.78 -19.92
CA ILE A 118 -3.72 38.96 -20.71
C ILE A 118 -3.25 39.81 -21.87
N ARG A 119 -2.02 40.34 -21.80
CA ARG A 119 -1.42 40.96 -22.98
C ARG A 119 -1.31 39.87 -24.04
N PRO A 120 -1.99 40.00 -25.18
CA PRO A 120 -1.85 39.03 -26.26
C PRO A 120 -0.36 38.98 -26.65
N ARG A 121 0.16 37.78 -26.86
CA ARG A 121 1.54 37.61 -27.34
C ARG A 121 1.69 38.40 -28.64
N PRO A 122 2.69 39.25 -28.80
CA PRO A 122 2.88 39.97 -30.04
C PRO A 122 3.02 38.96 -31.17
N HIS A 123 2.35 39.25 -32.28
CA HIS A 123 2.39 38.40 -33.48
C HIS A 123 3.86 38.26 -33.93
N PRO A 124 4.33 37.08 -34.37
CA PRO A 124 5.74 36.87 -34.76
C PRO A 124 6.26 37.89 -35.80
N GLN A 125 5.38 38.46 -36.59
CA GLN A 125 5.74 39.53 -37.56
C GLN A 125 6.07 40.87 -36.87
N ALA A 126 5.50 41.18 -35.72
CA ALA A 126 5.80 42.40 -35.00
C ALA A 126 7.21 42.41 -34.39
N LEU A 127 7.79 41.23 -34.11
CA LEU A 127 9.16 41.08 -33.59
C LEU A 127 10.22 41.33 -34.70
N ARG A 128 9.85 41.22 -35.98
CA ARG A 128 10.76 41.51 -37.11
C ARG A 128 10.89 43.01 -37.47
N ALA A 129 10.00 43.80 -36.92
CA ALA A 129 9.97 45.28 -37.18
C ALA A 129 10.78 46.08 -36.14
N LEU A 130 11.44 45.44 -35.16
CA LEU A 130 12.31 46.11 -34.21
C LEU A 130 13.63 46.42 -34.90
N PRO A 131 14.17 47.63 -34.76
CA PRO A 131 15.51 47.97 -35.30
C PRO A 131 16.56 47.06 -34.60
N GLN A 132 17.33 46.39 -35.43
CA GLN A 132 18.46 45.59 -34.96
C GLN A 132 19.58 46.55 -34.54
N PRO A 133 20.36 46.25 -33.47
CA PRO A 133 21.47 47.06 -33.02
C PRO A 133 22.55 47.18 -34.06
#